data_80c21d1b21f02b810ce383b0f31b3b0a
#
_entry.id   80c21d1b21f02b810ce383b0f31b3b0a
#
_cell.length_a   1.000
_cell.length_b   1.000
_cell.length_c   1.000
_cell.angle_alpha   90.00
_cell.angle_beta   90.00
_cell.angle_gamma   90.00
#
_symmetry.space_group_name_H-M   'P 1'
#
loop_
_entity.id
_entity.type
_entity.pdbx_description
1 polymer ?
#
loop_
_entity_poly.entity_id
_entity_poly.type
_entity_poly.pdbx_seq_one_letter_code
_entity_poly.pdbx_strand_id
1 'polypeptide(L)'
;MTLRKIRPLSFALASVTLAACASMGGAAFAPDTAVTASGPVSAVPRGAMKSYFAIPYAAPPLGDLRWRAPQPVASWSAPLANTKSAASCLQTGEKDNPFRVNGDSEDCLYLDVHAPTGAGPFPVMVWIHGGAFNTGAASVYADPTPLVAKGVIVVGINYRLGAMGFLGHPALRDADGSVGNYGIMDQQAALRWVEANIAQFGGDPKNVTIFGESAGGFSVMTHLASPLSAGLFDKAIIQSGAYGVSSQLTQAELEKKSVAIAEKVILTASNLPGCPVDAVTAACLRGLSDALVRNQLATAFAASISNPVPSVDGKVLPATIKDTFAAGRNNKAPVINGSNQDEFALFFALAELSARTRASPPNLDPTDKRYLMKTAAYPMTVNALAAGGGLGVPGSQLSATHYPLASYGTNTDLQASLAATALATDATFSCNGLNVSSRIKTQGSPTWMYEFRDQTAIPIIGIIDGKYPLSLQQGAAHAAELPYLFNMHDMQNDERTTLQTTMSHYWVNFARTGNPNGNGVPAWGEFASGTVQKLDVASDGGVAPMPAWKFAAEHKCDGVWKELTF
;
A
#
# COMPACT_ATOMS: atom_id res chain seq x y z
N MET A 1 63.80 69.39 16.40
CA MET A 1 63.21 68.09 16.21
C MET A 1 61.85 68.30 15.65
N THR A 2 61.68 68.01 14.39
CA THR A 2 60.67 68.54 13.49
C THR A 2 59.44 67.59 13.40
N LEU A 3 58.27 68.11 13.79
CA LEU A 3 57.00 67.48 13.58
C LEU A 3 56.54 67.67 12.12
N ARG A 4 56.41 66.60 11.37
CA ARG A 4 55.76 66.59 10.02
C ARG A 4 54.28 66.44 10.15
N LYS A 5 53.51 67.40 9.66
CA LYS A 5 52.09 67.44 9.51
C LYS A 5 51.67 66.47 8.38
N ILE A 6 50.76 65.56 8.68
CA ILE A 6 50.06 64.69 7.68
C ILE A 6 48.76 65.39 7.30
N ARG A 7 48.56 65.62 6.00
CA ARG A 7 47.33 66.17 5.41
C ARG A 7 46.27 65.00 5.27
N PRO A 8 45.01 65.30 5.48
CA PRO A 8 43.93 64.27 5.22
C PRO A 8 43.64 64.16 3.72
N LEU A 9 43.61 62.93 3.19
CA LEU A 9 43.08 62.59 1.88
C LEU A 9 41.51 62.56 1.96
N SER A 10 40.90 63.39 1.16
CA SER A 10 39.45 63.37 0.94
C SER A 10 39.10 62.19 0.05
N PHE A 11 38.33 61.17 0.58
CA PHE A 11 37.73 60.16 -0.23
C PHE A 11 36.38 60.66 -0.81
N ALA A 12 36.35 60.80 -2.13
CA ALA A 12 35.08 61.02 -2.85
C ALA A 12 34.22 59.71 -2.85
N LEU A 13 33.08 59.78 -2.22
CA LEU A 13 32.07 58.71 -2.34
C LEU A 13 31.47 58.76 -3.76
N ALA A 14 31.82 57.76 -4.56
CA ALA A 14 31.10 57.49 -5.80
C ALA A 14 29.80 56.73 -5.47
N SER A 15 28.68 57.43 -5.62
CA SER A 15 27.33 56.85 -5.53
C SER A 15 27.11 55.90 -6.72
N VAL A 16 27.25 54.61 -6.50
CA VAL A 16 26.78 53.62 -7.46
C VAL A 16 25.24 53.49 -7.31
N THR A 17 24.52 54.07 -8.24
CA THR A 17 23.10 53.83 -8.43
C THR A 17 22.92 52.38 -8.84
N LEU A 18 22.40 51.54 -7.92
CA LEU A 18 21.89 50.22 -8.28
C LEU A 18 20.69 50.45 -9.22
N ALA A 19 20.91 50.16 -10.49
CA ALA A 19 19.84 50.05 -11.47
C ALA A 19 18.91 48.91 -11.06
N ALA A 20 17.61 49.21 -11.06
CA ALA A 20 16.51 48.31 -10.75
C ALA A 20 16.66 46.97 -11.45
N CYS A 21 16.65 45.89 -10.69
CA CYS A 21 16.21 44.60 -11.18
C CYS A 21 14.75 44.78 -11.64
N ALA A 22 14.55 44.82 -12.93
CA ALA A 22 13.23 44.71 -13.53
C ALA A 22 12.60 43.39 -12.98
N SER A 23 11.58 43.53 -12.17
CA SER A 23 10.67 42.42 -11.86
C SER A 23 10.12 41.91 -13.19
N MET A 24 10.60 40.76 -13.66
CA MET A 24 9.86 39.99 -14.63
C MET A 24 8.51 39.75 -13.99
N GLY A 25 7.48 40.41 -14.47
CA GLY A 25 6.10 40.19 -14.08
C GLY A 25 5.75 38.75 -14.44
N GLY A 26 5.98 37.82 -13.51
CA GLY A 26 5.41 36.50 -13.59
C GLY A 26 3.91 36.66 -13.65
N ALA A 27 3.27 36.14 -14.69
CA ALA A 27 1.81 36.08 -14.74
C ALA A 27 1.33 35.47 -13.42
N ALA A 28 0.51 36.20 -12.66
CA ALA A 28 -0.07 35.69 -11.45
C ALA A 28 -0.96 34.49 -11.83
N PHE A 29 -0.60 33.32 -11.34
CA PHE A 29 -1.44 32.13 -11.52
C PHE A 29 -2.80 32.32 -10.83
N ALA A 30 -3.81 31.55 -11.28
CA ALA A 30 -5.12 31.56 -10.65
C ALA A 30 -5.00 31.26 -9.13
N PRO A 31 -5.90 31.80 -8.28
CA PRO A 31 -5.81 31.67 -6.81
C PRO A 31 -5.69 30.26 -6.28
N ASP A 32 -6.14 29.26 -7.06
CA ASP A 32 -6.13 27.83 -6.70
C ASP A 32 -5.01 27.04 -7.40
N THR A 33 -3.89 27.71 -7.71
CA THR A 33 -2.72 27.08 -8.33
C THR A 33 -1.62 26.90 -7.29
N ALA A 34 -1.19 25.64 -7.05
CA ALA A 34 -0.01 25.30 -6.28
C ALA A 34 1.23 25.30 -7.18
N VAL A 35 2.33 25.92 -6.74
CA VAL A 35 3.57 25.98 -7.52
C VAL A 35 4.59 25.02 -6.91
N THR A 36 4.73 23.84 -7.53
CA THR A 36 5.71 22.82 -7.13
C THR A 36 7.12 23.17 -7.63
N ALA A 37 8.12 22.44 -7.13
CA ALA A 37 9.51 22.58 -7.61
C ALA A 37 9.67 22.31 -9.12
N SER A 38 8.74 21.53 -9.71
CA SER A 38 8.80 21.18 -11.15
C SER A 38 7.86 22.01 -12.01
N GLY A 39 6.84 22.66 -11.44
CA GLY A 39 5.91 23.51 -12.17
C GLY A 39 4.56 23.69 -11.47
N PRO A 40 3.70 24.56 -11.99
CA PRO A 40 2.42 24.88 -11.40
C PRO A 40 1.35 23.80 -11.66
N VAL A 41 0.42 23.62 -10.69
CA VAL A 41 -0.69 22.65 -10.75
C VAL A 41 -1.98 23.34 -10.33
N SER A 42 -3.02 23.26 -11.13
CA SER A 42 -4.33 23.85 -10.84
C SER A 42 -5.22 22.91 -10.03
N ALA A 43 -5.94 23.45 -9.06
CA ALA A 43 -6.92 22.70 -8.29
C ALA A 43 -8.22 22.48 -9.06
N VAL A 44 -8.87 21.37 -8.75
CA VAL A 44 -10.27 21.10 -9.05
C VAL A 44 -11.06 21.21 -7.76
N PRO A 45 -11.95 22.21 -7.59
CA PRO A 45 -12.80 22.32 -6.41
C PRO A 45 -13.77 21.12 -6.32
N ARG A 46 -13.87 20.52 -5.12
CA ARG A 46 -14.77 19.39 -4.83
C ARG A 46 -15.42 19.59 -3.44
N GLY A 47 -16.46 20.41 -3.38
CA GLY A 47 -17.12 20.73 -2.11
C GLY A 47 -16.17 21.43 -1.13
N ALA A 48 -15.93 20.83 0.03
CA ALA A 48 -15.06 21.36 1.07
C ALA A 48 -13.56 21.04 0.86
N MET A 49 -13.17 20.46 -0.27
CA MET A 49 -11.78 20.14 -0.59
C MET A 49 -11.36 20.66 -1.97
N LYS A 50 -10.06 20.79 -2.16
CA LYS A 50 -9.39 21.04 -3.44
C LYS A 50 -8.62 19.79 -3.81
N SER A 51 -8.84 19.27 -5.02
CA SER A 51 -8.11 18.11 -5.54
C SER A 51 -7.20 18.53 -6.68
N TYR A 52 -5.98 18.00 -6.67
CA TYR A 52 -4.96 18.19 -7.69
C TYR A 52 -4.61 16.82 -8.23
N PHE A 53 -4.86 16.58 -9.51
CA PHE A 53 -4.78 15.26 -10.09
C PHE A 53 -3.57 15.07 -11.00
N ALA A 54 -3.11 13.82 -11.08
CA ALA A 54 -2.08 13.36 -12.01
C ALA A 54 -0.85 14.27 -12.03
N ILE A 55 -0.27 14.50 -10.84
CA ILE A 55 0.97 15.27 -10.68
C ILE A 55 2.14 14.30 -10.84
N PRO A 56 3.03 14.48 -11.83
CA PRO A 56 4.19 13.60 -11.98
C PRO A 56 5.20 13.86 -10.85
N TYR A 57 5.59 12.82 -10.14
CA TYR A 57 6.63 12.88 -9.12
C TYR A 57 7.99 12.33 -9.59
N ALA A 58 7.99 11.63 -10.72
CA ALA A 58 9.17 11.10 -11.39
C ALA A 58 8.97 11.10 -12.91
N ALA A 59 10.07 11.02 -13.66
CA ALA A 59 10.04 10.86 -15.10
C ALA A 59 9.37 9.53 -15.49
N PRO A 60 8.65 9.47 -16.63
CA PRO A 60 8.07 8.23 -17.12
C PRO A 60 9.11 7.11 -17.24
N PRO A 61 8.88 5.93 -16.64
CA PRO A 61 9.85 4.83 -16.63
C PRO A 61 9.82 4.02 -17.95
N LEU A 62 10.01 4.70 -19.07
CA LEU A 62 9.94 4.16 -20.42
C LEU A 62 11.31 3.91 -21.02
N GLY A 63 11.42 2.99 -21.99
CA GLY A 63 12.63 2.74 -22.73
C GLY A 63 13.83 2.47 -21.83
N ASP A 64 14.87 3.29 -21.89
CA ASP A 64 16.08 3.14 -21.07
C ASP A 64 15.86 3.34 -19.57
N LEU A 65 14.74 3.97 -19.17
CA LEU A 65 14.36 4.13 -17.77
C LEU A 65 13.53 2.94 -17.23
N ARG A 66 13.09 2.03 -18.07
CA ARG A 66 12.42 0.80 -17.66
C ARG A 66 13.36 -0.02 -16.76
N TRP A 67 12.88 -0.48 -15.59
CA TRP A 67 13.66 -1.16 -14.56
C TRP A 67 14.93 -0.39 -14.14
N ARG A 68 14.76 0.92 -13.91
CA ARG A 68 15.71 1.77 -13.18
C ARG A 68 15.04 2.43 -12.00
N ALA A 69 15.84 2.91 -11.07
CA ALA A 69 15.38 3.83 -10.03
C ALA A 69 14.68 5.04 -10.67
N PRO A 70 13.59 5.57 -10.04
CA PRO A 70 12.88 6.72 -10.59
C PRO A 70 13.81 7.93 -10.75
N GLN A 71 13.65 8.64 -11.87
CA GLN A 71 14.46 9.80 -12.22
C GLN A 71 13.66 11.09 -12.04
N PRO A 72 14.31 12.25 -11.83
CA PRO A 72 13.62 13.53 -11.73
C PRO A 72 12.74 13.82 -12.94
N VAL A 73 11.55 14.38 -12.71
CA VAL A 73 10.65 14.81 -13.76
C VAL A 73 11.17 16.12 -14.41
N ALA A 74 10.92 16.28 -15.71
CA ALA A 74 11.18 17.54 -16.40
C ALA A 74 10.25 18.65 -15.90
N SER A 75 10.80 19.87 -15.75
CA SER A 75 10.00 21.03 -15.34
C SER A 75 9.04 21.49 -16.44
N TRP A 76 7.93 22.06 -16.01
CA TRP A 76 6.91 22.64 -16.89
C TRP A 76 6.54 24.06 -16.44
N SER A 77 6.08 24.90 -17.38
CA SER A 77 5.77 26.31 -17.11
C SER A 77 4.28 26.63 -17.11
N ALA A 78 3.47 25.86 -17.87
CA ALA A 78 2.02 26.03 -17.88
C ALA A 78 1.37 25.20 -16.77
N PRO A 79 0.34 25.68 -16.05
CA PRO A 79 -0.33 24.91 -15.03
C PRO A 79 -0.90 23.60 -15.55
N LEU A 80 -0.60 22.49 -14.90
CA LEU A 80 -1.28 21.22 -15.10
C LEU A 80 -2.73 21.37 -14.62
N ALA A 81 -3.69 21.21 -15.50
CA ALA A 81 -5.13 21.36 -15.22
C ALA A 81 -5.86 20.02 -15.35
N ASN A 82 -5.27 18.95 -14.81
CA ASN A 82 -5.85 17.62 -14.83
C ASN A 82 -7.11 17.56 -13.94
N THR A 83 -8.18 16.95 -14.43
CA THR A 83 -9.47 16.86 -13.73
C THR A 83 -9.75 15.47 -13.16
N LYS A 84 -8.83 14.52 -13.39
CA LYS A 84 -8.89 13.15 -12.90
C LYS A 84 -7.49 12.58 -12.70
N SER A 85 -7.41 11.54 -11.91
CA SER A 85 -6.18 10.78 -11.67
C SER A 85 -5.58 10.22 -12.96
N ALA A 86 -4.26 10.01 -12.96
CA ALA A 86 -3.54 9.33 -14.03
C ALA A 86 -4.03 7.88 -14.23
N ALA A 87 -3.62 7.28 -15.34
CA ALA A 87 -3.74 5.85 -15.54
C ALA A 87 -2.99 5.08 -14.43
N SER A 88 -3.51 3.91 -14.06
CA SER A 88 -2.80 3.00 -13.17
C SER A 88 -1.49 2.52 -13.79
N CYS A 89 -0.56 2.04 -12.97
CA CYS A 89 0.64 1.38 -13.49
C CYS A 89 0.27 0.07 -14.19
N LEU A 90 1.11 -0.33 -15.15
CA LEU A 90 0.92 -1.54 -15.92
C LEU A 90 0.70 -2.74 -14.98
N GLN A 91 -0.38 -3.47 -15.18
CA GLN A 91 -0.80 -4.54 -14.28
C GLN A 91 -1.43 -5.72 -15.01
N THR A 92 -1.49 -6.88 -14.35
CA THR A 92 -2.13 -8.09 -14.86
C THR A 92 -3.66 -8.04 -14.72
N GLY A 93 -4.38 -8.89 -15.47
CA GLY A 93 -5.82 -9.07 -15.38
C GLY A 93 -6.57 -8.56 -16.61
N GLU A 94 -7.89 -8.77 -16.63
CA GLU A 94 -8.79 -8.35 -17.71
C GLU A 94 -8.87 -6.81 -17.82
N LYS A 95 -9.25 -6.32 -19.00
CA LYS A 95 -9.44 -4.86 -19.23
C LYS A 95 -10.46 -4.24 -18.28
N ASP A 96 -11.43 -5.03 -17.87
CA ASP A 96 -12.51 -4.63 -16.97
C ASP A 96 -12.16 -4.82 -15.48
N ASN A 97 -10.86 -5.03 -15.17
CA ASN A 97 -10.39 -5.04 -13.79
C ASN A 97 -10.73 -3.71 -13.12
N PRO A 98 -11.53 -3.72 -12.05
CA PRO A 98 -12.01 -2.51 -11.37
C PRO A 98 -10.88 -1.68 -10.73
N PHE A 99 -9.70 -2.27 -10.55
CA PHE A 99 -8.50 -1.56 -10.10
C PHE A 99 -7.77 -0.83 -11.25
N ARG A 100 -8.25 -0.93 -12.51
CA ARG A 100 -7.74 -0.21 -13.68
C ARG A 100 -8.55 1.04 -14.01
N VAL A 101 -8.81 1.85 -13.03
CA VAL A 101 -9.49 3.13 -13.25
C VAL A 101 -8.63 3.99 -14.18
N ASN A 102 -9.24 4.56 -15.24
CA ASN A 102 -8.57 5.32 -16.30
C ASN A 102 -7.58 4.53 -17.19
N GLY A 103 -7.67 3.20 -17.24
CA GLY A 103 -6.73 2.36 -17.97
C GLY A 103 -5.42 2.11 -17.23
N ASP A 104 -4.43 1.53 -17.93
CA ASP A 104 -3.09 1.31 -17.38
C ASP A 104 -1.99 1.71 -18.38
N SER A 105 -0.85 2.14 -17.87
CA SER A 105 0.30 2.61 -18.64
C SER A 105 1.62 2.30 -17.92
N GLU A 106 2.73 2.25 -18.64
CA GLU A 106 4.06 2.34 -18.03
C GLU A 106 4.36 3.77 -17.55
N ASP A 107 3.85 4.78 -18.27
CA ASP A 107 3.85 6.18 -17.80
C ASP A 107 2.77 6.37 -16.73
N CYS A 108 3.13 6.11 -15.47
CA CYS A 108 2.19 6.01 -14.36
C CYS A 108 2.69 6.59 -13.04
N LEU A 109 3.90 7.16 -12.99
CA LEU A 109 4.50 7.67 -11.76
C LEU A 109 3.94 9.04 -11.38
N TYR A 110 2.68 9.02 -11.00
CA TYR A 110 1.88 10.19 -10.64
C TYR A 110 1.28 10.04 -9.25
N LEU A 111 0.94 11.17 -8.65
CA LEU A 111 0.19 11.25 -7.41
C LEU A 111 -0.96 12.25 -7.54
N ASP A 112 -1.94 12.11 -6.64
CA ASP A 112 -3.04 13.04 -6.46
C ASP A 112 -2.93 13.67 -5.07
N VAL A 113 -3.28 14.96 -4.94
CA VAL A 113 -3.33 15.66 -3.65
C VAL A 113 -4.74 16.14 -3.39
N HIS A 114 -5.31 15.78 -2.25
CA HIS A 114 -6.62 16.19 -1.79
C HIS A 114 -6.46 17.01 -0.50
N ALA A 115 -6.70 18.32 -0.57
CA ALA A 115 -6.47 19.25 0.52
C ALA A 115 -7.78 19.88 1.02
N PRO A 116 -7.94 20.13 2.32
CA PRO A 116 -9.06 20.92 2.84
C PRO A 116 -9.06 22.33 2.26
N THR A 117 -10.23 22.95 2.17
CA THR A 117 -10.33 24.39 1.96
C THR A 117 -10.00 25.09 3.28
N GLY A 118 -9.11 26.08 3.26
CA GLY A 118 -8.73 26.84 4.46
C GLY A 118 -7.24 27.06 4.59
N ALA A 119 -6.83 27.66 5.70
CA ALA A 119 -5.45 27.94 6.00
C ALA A 119 -4.82 26.74 6.75
N GLY A 120 -3.71 26.18 6.19
CA GLY A 120 -2.87 25.18 6.89
C GLY A 120 -2.00 25.81 7.98
N PRO A 121 -0.93 25.11 8.42
CA PRO A 121 -0.49 23.82 7.85
C PRO A 121 -1.33 22.64 8.33
N PHE A 122 -1.73 21.77 7.38
CA PHE A 122 -2.47 20.55 7.66
C PHE A 122 -1.53 19.34 7.79
N PRO A 123 -1.80 18.38 8.71
CA PRO A 123 -1.14 17.09 8.68
C PRO A 123 -1.35 16.40 7.33
N VAL A 124 -0.36 15.63 6.90
CA VAL A 124 -0.34 14.95 5.61
C VAL A 124 -0.44 13.44 5.82
N MET A 125 -1.32 12.79 5.07
CA MET A 125 -1.47 11.34 5.04
C MET A 125 -1.18 10.84 3.62
N VAL A 126 -0.12 10.04 3.45
CA VAL A 126 0.26 9.48 2.14
C VAL A 126 -0.26 8.07 2.03
N TRP A 127 -1.23 7.88 1.14
CA TRP A 127 -1.87 6.60 0.86
C TRP A 127 -1.07 5.77 -0.13
N ILE A 128 -0.73 4.54 0.28
CA ILE A 128 -0.08 3.52 -0.54
C ILE A 128 -1.10 2.40 -0.76
N HIS A 129 -1.57 2.24 -1.99
CA HIS A 129 -2.62 1.27 -2.30
C HIS A 129 -2.13 -0.17 -2.21
N GLY A 130 -3.08 -1.10 -1.96
CA GLY A 130 -2.86 -2.54 -1.99
C GLY A 130 -2.93 -3.14 -3.39
N GLY A 131 -3.22 -4.46 -3.44
CA GLY A 131 -3.34 -5.22 -4.68
C GLY A 131 -2.20 -6.20 -4.93
N ALA A 132 -1.64 -6.78 -3.85
CA ALA A 132 -0.60 -7.82 -3.88
C ALA A 132 0.63 -7.42 -4.73
N PHE A 133 0.97 -6.14 -4.82
CA PHE A 133 2.01 -5.56 -5.69
C PHE A 133 1.84 -5.86 -7.19
N ASN A 134 0.73 -6.43 -7.60
CA ASN A 134 0.43 -6.80 -8.99
C ASN A 134 -0.66 -5.93 -9.62
N THR A 135 -1.55 -5.38 -8.81
CA THR A 135 -2.70 -4.56 -9.25
C THR A 135 -2.88 -3.36 -8.33
N GLY A 136 -3.80 -2.47 -8.66
CA GLY A 136 -4.15 -1.32 -7.85
C GLY A 136 -3.80 0.02 -8.47
N ALA A 137 -4.34 1.08 -7.92
CA ALA A 137 -4.05 2.46 -8.30
C ALA A 137 -4.55 3.44 -7.24
N ALA A 138 -3.92 4.62 -7.17
CA ALA A 138 -4.39 5.73 -6.34
C ALA A 138 -5.81 6.19 -6.71
N SER A 139 -6.17 6.10 -7.99
CA SER A 139 -7.47 6.51 -8.53
C SER A 139 -8.67 5.73 -7.96
N VAL A 140 -8.46 4.54 -7.43
CA VAL A 140 -9.51 3.76 -6.73
C VAL A 140 -9.96 4.48 -5.45
N TYR A 141 -9.07 5.25 -4.86
CA TYR A 141 -9.22 5.95 -3.58
C TYR A 141 -9.32 7.48 -3.75
N ALA A 142 -9.78 7.94 -4.91
CA ALA A 142 -9.79 9.36 -5.29
C ALA A 142 -10.86 10.21 -4.56
N ASP A 143 -11.61 9.63 -3.63
CA ASP A 143 -12.52 10.38 -2.77
C ASP A 143 -12.25 10.13 -1.27
N PRO A 144 -11.19 10.73 -0.71
CA PRO A 144 -10.87 10.65 0.72
C PRO A 144 -11.65 11.66 1.57
N THR A 145 -12.86 12.05 1.16
CA THR A 145 -13.70 13.03 1.88
C THR A 145 -13.85 12.73 3.38
N PRO A 146 -14.03 11.47 3.84
CA PRO A 146 -14.12 11.18 5.28
C PRO A 146 -12.92 11.64 6.10
N LEU A 147 -11.72 11.63 5.49
CA LEU A 147 -10.47 12.07 6.12
C LEU A 147 -10.24 13.57 5.91
N VAL A 148 -10.32 14.06 4.67
CA VAL A 148 -10.02 15.45 4.31
C VAL A 148 -10.96 16.43 5.01
N ALA A 149 -12.25 16.11 5.15
CA ALA A 149 -13.22 16.92 5.86
C ALA A 149 -12.88 17.14 7.36
N LYS A 150 -11.98 16.32 7.92
CA LYS A 150 -11.50 16.46 9.31
C LYS A 150 -10.16 17.20 9.41
N GLY A 151 -9.70 17.83 8.32
CA GLY A 151 -8.55 18.74 8.32
C GLY A 151 -7.21 18.05 8.19
N VAL A 152 -7.08 17.10 7.27
CA VAL A 152 -5.81 16.52 6.81
C VAL A 152 -5.72 16.58 5.30
N ILE A 153 -4.51 16.64 4.76
CA ILE A 153 -4.25 16.40 3.34
C ILE A 153 -4.07 14.90 3.12
N VAL A 154 -4.71 14.37 2.09
CA VAL A 154 -4.47 12.99 1.63
C VAL A 154 -3.75 13.02 0.29
N VAL A 155 -2.64 12.31 0.18
CA VAL A 155 -1.86 12.13 -1.05
C VAL A 155 -1.94 10.67 -1.48
N GLY A 156 -2.61 10.39 -2.59
CA GLY A 156 -2.65 9.05 -3.17
C GLY A 156 -1.54 8.86 -4.21
N ILE A 157 -0.72 7.82 -4.11
CA ILE A 157 0.42 7.60 -5.00
C ILE A 157 0.24 6.34 -5.85
N ASN A 158 0.57 6.40 -7.14
CA ASN A 158 0.85 5.22 -7.95
C ASN A 158 2.30 4.78 -7.76
N TYR A 159 2.59 3.52 -7.99
CA TYR A 159 3.94 2.95 -8.03
C TYR A 159 3.98 1.73 -8.96
N ARG A 160 5.13 1.41 -9.55
CA ARG A 160 5.27 0.28 -10.47
C ARG A 160 4.94 -1.05 -9.80
N LEU A 161 4.23 -1.90 -10.54
CA LEU A 161 3.64 -3.14 -10.08
C LEU A 161 4.23 -4.36 -10.81
N GLY A 162 4.03 -5.55 -10.26
CA GLY A 162 4.37 -6.82 -10.86
C GLY A 162 5.80 -6.87 -11.39
N ALA A 163 5.98 -7.38 -12.59
CA ALA A 163 7.29 -7.45 -13.24
C ALA A 163 7.93 -6.08 -13.44
N MET A 164 7.13 -5.01 -13.65
CA MET A 164 7.68 -3.66 -13.85
C MET A 164 8.27 -3.07 -12.57
N GLY A 165 7.67 -3.42 -11.42
CA GLY A 165 8.10 -2.94 -10.11
C GLY A 165 9.11 -3.84 -9.40
N PHE A 166 9.15 -5.15 -9.73
CA PHE A 166 9.83 -6.13 -8.87
C PHE A 166 10.65 -7.20 -9.62
N LEU A 167 10.80 -7.11 -10.93
CA LEU A 167 11.67 -8.04 -11.67
C LEU A 167 13.14 -7.84 -11.26
N GLY A 168 13.79 -8.91 -10.81
CA GLY A 168 15.18 -8.89 -10.35
C GLY A 168 16.13 -9.62 -11.30
N HIS A 169 16.10 -9.35 -12.60
CA HIS A 169 17.02 -10.01 -13.56
C HIS A 169 18.44 -9.46 -13.41
N PRO A 170 19.50 -10.32 -13.33
CA PRO A 170 20.88 -9.86 -13.09
C PRO A 170 21.42 -8.89 -14.14
N ALA A 171 20.95 -8.95 -15.39
CA ALA A 171 21.30 -7.98 -16.43
C ALA A 171 20.80 -6.54 -16.14
N LEU A 172 19.88 -6.37 -15.18
CA LEU A 172 19.30 -5.08 -14.78
C LEU A 172 19.93 -4.49 -13.53
N ARG A 173 20.96 -5.13 -12.97
CA ARG A 173 21.63 -4.63 -11.75
C ARG A 173 22.12 -3.20 -11.94
N ASP A 174 21.93 -2.39 -10.91
CA ASP A 174 22.52 -1.07 -10.79
C ASP A 174 24.04 -1.17 -10.53
N ALA A 175 24.74 -0.03 -10.54
CA ALA A 175 26.18 0.03 -10.32
C ALA A 175 26.62 -0.51 -8.93
N ASP A 176 25.75 -0.46 -7.94
CA ASP A 176 25.97 -1.01 -6.60
C ASP A 176 25.61 -2.52 -6.50
N GLY A 177 25.20 -3.14 -7.60
CA GLY A 177 24.84 -4.55 -7.68
C GLY A 177 23.39 -4.87 -7.27
N SER A 178 22.62 -3.90 -6.79
CA SER A 178 21.21 -4.09 -6.41
C SER A 178 20.30 -4.23 -7.63
N VAL A 179 19.18 -4.93 -7.47
CA VAL A 179 18.18 -5.13 -8.53
C VAL A 179 16.80 -5.44 -7.93
N GLY A 180 15.75 -5.08 -8.63
CA GLY A 180 14.37 -5.21 -8.13
C GLY A 180 13.95 -4.02 -7.26
N ASN A 181 12.85 -4.17 -6.52
CA ASN A 181 12.31 -3.16 -5.61
C ASN A 181 12.03 -1.77 -6.23
N TYR A 182 11.91 -1.69 -7.56
CA TYR A 182 11.67 -0.41 -8.25
C TYR A 182 10.36 0.23 -7.78
N GLY A 183 9.31 -0.57 -7.49
CA GLY A 183 8.05 -0.07 -6.94
C GLY A 183 8.21 0.59 -5.57
N ILE A 184 9.10 0.08 -4.71
CA ILE A 184 9.42 0.71 -3.42
C ILE A 184 10.25 1.98 -3.62
N MET A 185 11.18 1.99 -4.57
CA MET A 185 11.95 3.19 -4.92
C MET A 185 11.02 4.31 -5.45
N ASP A 186 9.96 3.94 -6.19
CA ASP A 186 8.93 4.88 -6.65
C ASP A 186 8.18 5.51 -5.46
N GLN A 187 7.77 4.69 -4.49
CA GLN A 187 7.13 5.17 -3.26
C GLN A 187 8.06 6.12 -2.49
N GLN A 188 9.35 5.79 -2.37
CA GLN A 188 10.35 6.67 -1.76
C GLN A 188 10.53 7.98 -2.53
N ALA A 189 10.44 7.95 -3.86
CA ALA A 189 10.49 9.17 -4.68
C ALA A 189 9.24 10.05 -4.46
N ALA A 190 8.06 9.43 -4.36
CA ALA A 190 6.81 10.14 -4.03
C ALA A 190 6.87 10.77 -2.63
N LEU A 191 7.43 10.09 -1.64
CA LEU A 191 7.62 10.64 -0.29
C LEU A 191 8.59 11.83 -0.29
N ARG A 192 9.70 11.77 -1.04
CA ARG A 192 10.59 12.92 -1.23
C ARG A 192 9.91 14.08 -1.95
N TRP A 193 9.03 13.77 -2.92
CA TRP A 193 8.21 14.78 -3.57
C TRP A 193 7.27 15.47 -2.56
N VAL A 194 6.63 14.71 -1.66
CA VAL A 194 5.78 15.24 -0.59
C VAL A 194 6.60 16.17 0.33
N GLU A 195 7.77 15.73 0.80
CA GLU A 195 8.65 16.57 1.63
C GLU A 195 8.98 17.91 0.96
N ALA A 196 9.28 17.90 -0.35
CA ALA A 196 9.68 19.09 -1.09
C ALA A 196 8.54 20.03 -1.45
N ASN A 197 7.30 19.52 -1.63
CA ASN A 197 6.25 20.28 -2.32
C ASN A 197 4.95 20.45 -1.52
N ILE A 198 4.66 19.62 -0.51
CA ILE A 198 3.33 19.58 0.10
C ILE A 198 2.93 20.89 0.80
N ALA A 199 3.89 21.70 1.21
CA ALA A 199 3.67 23.04 1.76
C ALA A 199 2.93 23.96 0.78
N GLN A 200 3.12 23.79 -0.52
CA GLN A 200 2.42 24.56 -1.57
C GLN A 200 0.93 24.24 -1.64
N PHE A 201 0.52 23.11 -1.07
CA PHE A 201 -0.86 22.65 -0.97
C PHE A 201 -1.46 22.91 0.42
N GLY A 202 -0.73 23.60 1.28
CA GLY A 202 -1.12 23.89 2.68
C GLY A 202 -0.81 22.76 3.66
N GLY A 203 0.03 21.78 3.29
CA GLY A 203 0.45 20.67 4.15
C GLY A 203 1.70 20.99 4.98
N ASP A 204 1.86 20.29 6.09
CA ASP A 204 3.05 20.33 6.93
C ASP A 204 4.02 19.19 6.54
N PRO A 205 5.16 19.49 5.89
CA PRO A 205 6.15 18.48 5.51
C PRO A 205 6.86 17.82 6.70
N LYS A 206 6.66 18.32 7.92
CA LYS A 206 7.19 17.76 9.18
C LYS A 206 6.11 17.00 9.98
N ASN A 207 4.96 16.75 9.35
CA ASN A 207 3.87 16.02 9.97
C ASN A 207 3.24 15.05 8.95
N VAL A 208 4.05 14.09 8.48
CA VAL A 208 3.70 13.12 7.43
C VAL A 208 3.41 11.76 8.04
N THR A 209 2.24 11.21 7.76
CA THR A 209 1.84 9.84 8.10
C THR A 209 1.75 9.01 6.83
N ILE A 210 2.50 7.93 6.73
CA ILE A 210 2.30 6.95 5.66
C ILE A 210 1.25 5.93 6.11
N PHE A 211 0.33 5.59 5.23
CA PHE A 211 -0.68 4.57 5.51
C PHE A 211 -1.01 3.76 4.26
N GLY A 212 -1.36 2.51 4.45
CA GLY A 212 -1.66 1.62 3.34
C GLY A 212 -2.27 0.32 3.83
N GLU A 213 -2.97 -0.34 2.92
CA GLU A 213 -3.65 -1.61 3.19
C GLU A 213 -3.04 -2.72 2.33
N SER A 214 -3.04 -3.96 2.85
CA SER A 214 -2.54 -5.13 2.11
C SER A 214 -1.09 -4.92 1.66
N ALA A 215 -0.80 -4.98 0.35
CA ALA A 215 0.53 -4.66 -0.20
C ALA A 215 0.97 -3.23 0.13
N GLY A 216 0.04 -2.29 0.28
CA GLY A 216 0.30 -0.94 0.79
C GLY A 216 0.74 -0.95 2.26
N GLY A 217 0.08 -1.75 3.10
CA GLY A 217 0.47 -1.96 4.49
C GLY A 217 1.84 -2.66 4.61
N PHE A 218 2.11 -3.63 3.74
CA PHE A 218 3.45 -4.23 3.63
C PHE A 218 4.50 -3.21 3.16
N SER A 219 4.13 -2.30 2.25
CA SER A 219 5.00 -1.18 1.84
C SER A 219 5.31 -0.27 3.02
N VAL A 220 4.32 0.05 3.88
CA VAL A 220 4.54 0.80 5.12
C VAL A 220 5.56 0.10 6.02
N MET A 221 5.44 -1.22 6.20
CA MET A 221 6.43 -2.01 6.94
C MET A 221 7.81 -1.99 6.25
N THR A 222 7.85 -2.03 4.92
CA THR A 222 9.09 -1.91 4.14
C THR A 222 9.74 -0.54 4.37
N HIS A 223 8.98 0.55 4.39
CA HIS A 223 9.51 1.87 4.70
C HIS A 223 10.00 1.98 6.15
N LEU A 224 9.31 1.35 7.10
CA LEU A 224 9.83 1.25 8.47
C LEU A 224 11.16 0.49 8.52
N ALA A 225 11.36 -0.55 7.69
CA ALA A 225 12.58 -1.34 7.65
C ALA A 225 13.70 -0.76 6.77
N SER A 226 13.38 0.10 5.81
CA SER A 226 14.33 0.63 4.84
C SER A 226 15.10 1.85 5.36
N PRO A 227 16.44 1.83 5.39
CA PRO A 227 17.22 3.01 5.75
C PRO A 227 17.03 4.17 4.76
N LEU A 228 16.66 3.89 3.49
CA LEU A 228 16.43 4.90 2.47
C LEU A 228 15.13 5.69 2.68
N SER A 229 14.28 5.25 3.61
CA SER A 229 13.03 5.92 3.97
C SER A 229 13.15 6.72 5.28
N ALA A 230 14.32 6.71 5.91
CA ALA A 230 14.55 7.46 7.14
C ALA A 230 14.31 8.96 6.93
N GLY A 231 13.48 9.57 7.79
CA GLY A 231 13.14 10.99 7.76
C GLY A 231 12.11 11.40 6.70
N LEU A 232 11.59 10.46 5.88
CA LEU A 232 10.56 10.75 4.88
C LEU A 232 9.13 10.72 5.45
N PHE A 233 8.95 10.26 6.68
CA PHE A 233 7.67 10.24 7.39
C PHE A 233 7.87 10.27 8.90
N ASP A 234 6.83 10.67 9.63
CA ASP A 234 6.85 10.82 11.08
C ASP A 234 6.00 9.75 11.78
N LYS A 235 5.01 9.19 11.11
CA LYS A 235 4.06 8.21 11.64
C LYS A 235 3.67 7.18 10.58
N ALA A 236 3.19 6.01 11.03
CA ALA A 236 2.83 4.92 10.13
C ALA A 236 1.52 4.23 10.56
N ILE A 237 0.67 3.89 9.58
CA ILE A 237 -0.52 3.06 9.80
C ILE A 237 -0.44 1.86 8.87
N ILE A 238 -0.41 0.66 9.44
CA ILE A 238 -0.31 -0.62 8.74
C ILE A 238 -1.68 -1.29 8.80
N GLN A 239 -2.39 -1.34 7.67
CA GLN A 239 -3.68 -1.99 7.56
C GLN A 239 -3.50 -3.33 6.85
N SER A 240 -3.75 -4.43 7.54
CA SER A 240 -3.62 -5.81 7.00
C SER A 240 -2.30 -6.05 6.25
N GLY A 241 -1.21 -5.41 6.70
CA GLY A 241 0.08 -5.41 6.01
C GLY A 241 1.10 -6.43 6.56
N ALA A 242 0.81 -7.08 7.69
CA ALA A 242 1.77 -7.91 8.40
C ALA A 242 1.90 -9.35 7.86
N TYR A 243 1.63 -9.56 6.58
CA TYR A 243 1.75 -10.87 5.93
C TYR A 243 3.11 -11.05 5.26
N GLY A 244 3.52 -12.31 5.02
CA GLY A 244 4.67 -12.63 4.16
C GLY A 244 6.05 -12.16 4.65
N VAL A 245 6.17 -11.67 5.87
CA VAL A 245 7.44 -11.16 6.44
C VAL A 245 8.52 -12.25 6.60
N SER A 246 8.13 -13.51 6.65
CA SER A 246 9.02 -14.66 6.70
C SER A 246 9.34 -15.26 5.32
N SER A 247 8.68 -14.78 4.24
CA SER A 247 8.79 -15.33 2.88
C SER A 247 9.47 -14.38 1.89
N GLN A 248 10.17 -13.36 2.38
CA GLN A 248 10.91 -12.44 1.52
C GLN A 248 12.07 -13.16 0.83
N LEU A 249 12.14 -13.01 -0.49
CA LEU A 249 13.22 -13.58 -1.29
C LEU A 249 14.52 -12.78 -1.07
N THR A 250 15.62 -13.49 -1.02
CA THR A 250 16.93 -12.87 -1.21
C THR A 250 17.09 -12.42 -2.66
N GLN A 251 18.01 -11.48 -2.92
CA GLN A 251 18.31 -11.05 -4.30
C GLN A 251 18.65 -12.24 -5.20
N ALA A 252 19.47 -13.19 -4.73
CA ALA A 252 19.87 -14.37 -5.50
C ALA A 252 18.68 -15.27 -5.89
N GLU A 253 17.73 -15.47 -4.96
CA GLU A 253 16.51 -16.24 -5.25
C GLU A 253 15.60 -15.52 -6.24
N LEU A 254 15.45 -14.20 -6.09
CA LEU A 254 14.67 -13.37 -7.02
C LEU A 254 15.30 -13.39 -8.41
N GLU A 255 16.64 -13.25 -8.51
CA GLU A 255 17.38 -13.32 -9.77
C GLU A 255 17.18 -14.66 -10.48
N LYS A 256 17.32 -15.77 -9.75
CA LYS A 256 17.10 -17.12 -10.30
C LYS A 256 15.68 -17.26 -10.88
N LYS A 257 14.67 -16.79 -10.17
CA LYS A 257 13.29 -16.82 -10.68
C LYS A 257 13.10 -15.89 -11.89
N SER A 258 13.67 -14.70 -11.84
CA SER A 258 13.54 -13.68 -12.90
C SER A 258 14.22 -14.10 -14.20
N VAL A 259 15.38 -14.79 -14.13
CA VAL A 259 16.04 -15.39 -15.30
C VAL A 259 15.11 -16.40 -15.96
N ALA A 260 14.59 -17.37 -15.20
CA ALA A 260 13.68 -18.39 -15.76
C ALA A 260 12.40 -17.79 -16.37
N ILE A 261 11.87 -16.71 -15.80
CA ILE A 261 10.72 -15.99 -16.34
C ILE A 261 11.07 -15.31 -17.68
N ALA A 262 12.20 -14.58 -17.72
CA ALA A 262 12.65 -13.87 -18.91
C ALA A 262 12.94 -14.83 -20.07
N GLU A 263 13.70 -15.90 -19.82
CA GLU A 263 13.99 -16.95 -20.79
C GLU A 263 12.72 -17.55 -21.39
N LYS A 264 11.75 -17.91 -20.54
CA LYS A 264 10.46 -18.45 -20.99
C LYS A 264 9.72 -17.47 -21.90
N VAL A 265 9.69 -16.19 -21.57
CA VAL A 265 9.02 -15.15 -22.37
C VAL A 265 9.72 -14.96 -23.71
N ILE A 266 11.05 -14.89 -23.72
CA ILE A 266 11.85 -14.71 -24.94
C ILE A 266 11.70 -15.93 -25.87
N LEU A 267 11.74 -17.16 -25.33
CA LEU A 267 11.50 -18.39 -26.08
C LEU A 267 10.10 -18.43 -26.73
N THR A 268 9.09 -18.00 -26.00
CA THR A 268 7.69 -18.01 -26.48
C THR A 268 7.44 -16.93 -27.53
N ALA A 269 8.17 -15.83 -27.48
CA ALA A 269 8.02 -14.71 -28.40
C ALA A 269 8.64 -14.93 -29.81
N SER A 270 9.18 -16.13 -30.09
CA SER A 270 9.75 -16.57 -31.38
C SER A 270 10.52 -15.47 -32.12
N ASN A 271 11.84 -15.38 -31.91
CA ASN A 271 12.75 -14.50 -32.64
C ASN A 271 12.65 -12.99 -32.32
N LEU A 272 12.93 -12.63 -31.07
CA LEU A 272 13.22 -11.22 -30.76
C LEU A 272 14.63 -10.88 -31.26
N PRO A 273 14.78 -10.05 -32.30
CA PRO A 273 16.09 -9.66 -32.81
C PRO A 273 16.93 -9.01 -31.71
N GLY A 274 18.14 -9.51 -31.49
CA GLY A 274 19.03 -8.97 -30.46
C GLY A 274 18.77 -9.44 -29.02
N CYS A 275 17.90 -10.45 -28.82
CA CYS A 275 17.57 -11.06 -27.55
C CYS A 275 17.91 -12.57 -27.52
N PRO A 276 19.17 -12.97 -27.47
CA PRO A 276 19.51 -14.39 -27.36
C PRO A 276 19.12 -14.91 -25.97
N VAL A 277 18.49 -16.09 -25.95
CA VAL A 277 17.96 -16.70 -24.70
C VAL A 277 19.07 -17.02 -23.69
N ASP A 278 20.23 -17.38 -24.18
CA ASP A 278 21.43 -17.76 -23.42
C ASP A 278 22.27 -16.55 -22.95
N ALA A 279 21.94 -15.33 -23.41
CA ALA A 279 22.67 -14.11 -23.08
C ALA A 279 21.75 -12.89 -23.02
N VAL A 280 20.72 -12.96 -22.18
CA VAL A 280 19.74 -11.87 -22.01
C VAL A 280 20.42 -10.63 -21.45
N THR A 281 20.33 -9.51 -22.18
CA THR A 281 20.92 -8.22 -21.79
C THR A 281 19.85 -7.25 -21.29
N ALA A 282 20.28 -6.18 -20.58
CA ALA A 282 19.37 -5.10 -20.18
C ALA A 282 18.70 -4.43 -21.39
N ALA A 283 19.44 -4.24 -22.50
CA ALA A 283 18.90 -3.66 -23.73
C ALA A 283 17.80 -4.54 -24.33
N CYS A 284 18.01 -5.86 -24.32
CA CYS A 284 17.00 -6.82 -24.72
C CYS A 284 15.72 -6.67 -23.89
N LEU A 285 15.82 -6.73 -22.57
CA LEU A 285 14.66 -6.62 -21.67
C LEU A 285 13.94 -5.28 -21.85
N ARG A 286 14.69 -4.16 -21.90
CA ARG A 286 14.11 -2.83 -22.09
C ARG A 286 13.48 -2.63 -23.47
N GLY A 287 13.95 -3.35 -24.47
CA GLY A 287 13.41 -3.35 -25.84
C GLY A 287 12.14 -4.20 -26.03
N LEU A 288 11.68 -4.95 -25.03
CA LEU A 288 10.44 -5.71 -25.12
C LEU A 288 9.26 -4.77 -25.40
N SER A 289 8.38 -5.15 -26.33
CA SER A 289 7.18 -4.37 -26.61
C SER A 289 6.23 -4.37 -25.41
N ASP A 290 5.43 -3.31 -25.27
CA ASP A 290 4.40 -3.20 -24.20
C ASP A 290 3.47 -4.42 -24.18
N ALA A 291 3.13 -4.94 -25.34
CA ALA A 291 2.29 -6.14 -25.47
C ALA A 291 2.97 -7.39 -24.86
N LEU A 292 4.28 -7.57 -25.09
CA LEU A 292 5.03 -8.69 -24.49
C LEU A 292 5.17 -8.51 -22.97
N VAL A 293 5.46 -7.31 -22.52
CA VAL A 293 5.57 -7.01 -21.10
C VAL A 293 4.23 -7.26 -20.39
N ARG A 294 3.14 -6.72 -20.93
CA ARG A 294 1.81 -6.84 -20.36
C ARG A 294 1.28 -8.27 -20.37
N ASN A 295 1.28 -8.92 -21.52
CA ASN A 295 0.56 -10.17 -21.72
C ASN A 295 1.37 -11.41 -21.36
N GLN A 296 2.69 -11.34 -21.45
CA GLN A 296 3.55 -12.50 -21.21
C GLN A 296 4.43 -12.33 -19.98
N LEU A 297 5.23 -11.27 -19.89
CA LEU A 297 6.18 -11.10 -18.79
C LEU A 297 5.44 -10.90 -17.45
N ALA A 298 4.45 -10.01 -17.39
CA ALA A 298 3.68 -9.75 -16.18
C ALA A 298 2.90 -11.00 -15.74
N THR A 299 2.30 -11.74 -16.70
CA THR A 299 1.58 -12.98 -16.40
C THR A 299 2.52 -14.09 -15.91
N ALA A 300 3.67 -14.28 -16.57
CA ALA A 300 4.66 -15.27 -16.17
C ALA A 300 5.27 -14.92 -14.79
N PHE A 301 5.47 -13.64 -14.52
CA PHE A 301 5.95 -13.14 -13.24
C PHE A 301 4.93 -13.44 -12.13
N ALA A 302 3.67 -13.06 -12.29
CA ALA A 302 2.61 -13.31 -11.32
C ALA A 302 2.37 -14.81 -11.05
N ALA A 303 2.54 -15.66 -12.08
CA ALA A 303 2.43 -17.12 -11.94
C ALA A 303 3.62 -17.76 -11.20
N SER A 304 4.82 -17.19 -11.33
CA SER A 304 6.05 -17.73 -10.75
C SER A 304 6.39 -17.13 -9.38
N ILE A 305 5.93 -15.90 -9.14
CA ILE A 305 6.08 -15.14 -7.90
C ILE A 305 4.67 -14.69 -7.51
N SER A 306 3.91 -15.60 -6.92
CA SER A 306 2.49 -15.40 -6.60
C SER A 306 2.25 -14.24 -5.60
N ASN A 307 3.27 -13.90 -4.82
CA ASN A 307 3.24 -12.75 -3.90
C ASN A 307 4.58 -12.01 -4.02
N PRO A 308 4.70 -11.05 -4.96
CA PRO A 308 5.95 -10.31 -5.18
C PRO A 308 6.16 -9.27 -4.09
N VAL A 309 6.45 -9.73 -2.86
CA VAL A 309 6.88 -8.83 -1.79
C VAL A 309 8.28 -8.29 -2.07
N PRO A 310 8.62 -7.09 -1.58
CA PRO A 310 9.96 -6.51 -1.68
C PRO A 310 11.04 -7.48 -1.21
N SER A 311 12.08 -7.64 -2.02
CA SER A 311 13.18 -8.59 -1.76
C SER A 311 14.31 -7.95 -0.97
N VAL A 312 15.13 -8.80 -0.35
CA VAL A 312 16.38 -8.37 0.30
C VAL A 312 17.43 -8.14 -0.79
N ASP A 313 17.62 -6.87 -1.18
CA ASP A 313 18.51 -6.43 -2.26
C ASP A 313 19.79 -5.73 -1.78
N GLY A 314 19.98 -5.64 -0.46
CA GLY A 314 21.12 -4.98 0.16
C GLY A 314 21.05 -3.44 0.17
N LYS A 315 20.09 -2.82 -0.53
CA LYS A 315 19.95 -1.38 -0.70
C LYS A 315 18.63 -0.84 -0.12
N VAL A 316 17.50 -1.20 -0.72
CA VAL A 316 16.17 -0.85 -0.19
C VAL A 316 15.92 -1.61 1.09
N LEU A 317 16.20 -2.90 1.09
CA LEU A 317 16.15 -3.77 2.26
C LEU A 317 17.50 -4.48 2.45
N PRO A 318 18.36 -4.01 3.39
CA PRO A 318 19.62 -4.68 3.72
C PRO A 318 19.44 -6.04 4.39
N ALA A 319 18.28 -6.29 5.00
CA ALA A 319 17.88 -7.53 5.65
C ALA A 319 16.37 -7.72 5.48
N THR A 320 15.84 -8.89 5.83
CA THR A 320 14.40 -9.09 5.88
C THR A 320 13.74 -8.10 6.84
N ILE A 321 12.45 -7.80 6.62
CA ILE A 321 11.68 -6.97 7.56
C ILE A 321 11.72 -7.61 8.95
N LYS A 322 11.52 -8.92 9.02
CA LYS A 322 11.62 -9.71 10.25
C LYS A 322 12.94 -9.45 11.00
N ASP A 323 14.07 -9.65 10.35
CA ASP A 323 15.39 -9.48 10.98
C ASP A 323 15.69 -8.03 11.33
N THR A 324 15.23 -7.08 10.51
CA THR A 324 15.38 -5.64 10.78
C THR A 324 14.64 -5.25 12.05
N PHE A 325 13.38 -5.69 12.19
CA PHE A 325 12.59 -5.43 13.40
C PHE A 325 13.13 -6.20 14.61
N ALA A 326 13.53 -7.46 14.44
CA ALA A 326 14.13 -8.22 15.54
C ALA A 326 15.41 -7.57 16.09
N ALA A 327 16.21 -6.98 15.20
CA ALA A 327 17.44 -6.26 15.58
C ALA A 327 17.21 -4.81 16.04
N GLY A 328 15.98 -4.30 16.01
CA GLY A 328 15.64 -2.93 16.39
C GLY A 328 16.20 -1.85 15.45
N ARG A 329 16.53 -2.20 14.21
CA ARG A 329 17.13 -1.29 13.20
C ARG A 329 16.13 -0.55 12.34
N ASN A 330 14.82 -0.74 12.58
CA ASN A 330 13.77 -0.03 11.86
C ASN A 330 13.71 1.45 12.22
N ASN A 331 13.20 2.26 11.30
CA ASN A 331 12.85 3.66 11.53
C ASN A 331 11.82 3.75 12.67
N LYS A 332 12.12 4.56 13.69
CA LYS A 332 11.26 4.70 14.86
C LYS A 332 10.17 5.73 14.58
N ALA A 333 8.93 5.31 14.73
CA ALA A 333 7.75 6.16 14.59
C ALA A 333 6.61 5.61 15.45
N PRO A 334 5.64 6.43 15.85
CA PRO A 334 4.34 5.93 16.32
C PRO A 334 3.67 5.09 15.23
N VAL A 335 3.01 3.98 15.62
CA VAL A 335 2.38 3.05 14.69
C VAL A 335 0.96 2.69 15.12
N ILE A 336 0.01 2.76 14.18
CA ILE A 336 -1.22 1.97 14.23
C ILE A 336 -0.99 0.72 13.36
N ASN A 337 -1.32 -0.46 13.88
CA ASN A 337 -1.30 -1.71 13.13
C ASN A 337 -2.58 -2.49 13.38
N GLY A 338 -3.14 -3.13 12.36
CA GLY A 338 -4.34 -3.91 12.54
C GLY A 338 -4.66 -4.80 11.36
N SER A 339 -5.70 -5.59 11.53
CA SER A 339 -6.25 -6.52 10.55
C SER A 339 -7.76 -6.60 10.66
N ASN A 340 -8.38 -7.25 9.69
CA ASN A 340 -9.79 -7.55 9.70
C ASN A 340 -10.02 -8.97 10.23
N GLN A 341 -11.20 -9.23 10.80
CA GLN A 341 -11.50 -10.52 11.44
C GLN A 341 -11.52 -11.69 10.48
N ASP A 342 -11.99 -11.48 9.23
CA ASP A 342 -12.24 -12.52 8.24
C ASP A 342 -11.41 -12.33 6.96
N GLU A 343 -10.14 -11.91 7.11
CA GLU A 343 -9.25 -11.51 6.01
C GLU A 343 -9.35 -12.42 4.77
N PHE A 344 -9.25 -13.73 4.96
CA PHE A 344 -9.23 -14.69 3.85
C PHE A 344 -10.58 -14.92 3.18
N ALA A 345 -11.68 -14.37 3.70
CA ALA A 345 -12.97 -14.45 3.03
C ALA A 345 -12.93 -13.83 1.63
N LEU A 346 -12.21 -12.71 1.45
CA LEU A 346 -11.99 -12.09 0.14
C LEU A 346 -11.31 -13.05 -0.85
N PHE A 347 -10.23 -13.72 -0.42
CA PHE A 347 -9.44 -14.57 -1.33
C PHE A 347 -10.21 -15.83 -1.76
N PHE A 348 -10.98 -16.44 -0.85
CA PHE A 348 -11.87 -17.54 -1.21
C PHE A 348 -13.01 -17.08 -2.11
N ALA A 349 -13.55 -15.89 -1.90
CA ALA A 349 -14.56 -15.31 -2.78
C ALA A 349 -14.01 -15.02 -4.18
N LEU A 350 -12.79 -14.49 -4.30
CA LEU A 350 -12.11 -14.31 -5.59
C LEU A 350 -11.88 -15.64 -6.31
N ALA A 351 -11.51 -16.69 -5.56
CA ALA A 351 -11.37 -18.04 -6.12
C ALA A 351 -12.71 -18.59 -6.61
N GLU A 352 -13.78 -18.42 -5.82
CA GLU A 352 -15.15 -18.79 -6.20
C GLU A 352 -15.59 -18.05 -7.48
N LEU A 353 -15.42 -16.72 -7.52
CA LEU A 353 -15.77 -15.89 -8.66
C LEU A 353 -14.99 -16.32 -9.92
N SER A 354 -13.70 -16.55 -9.79
CA SER A 354 -12.85 -17.03 -10.89
C SER A 354 -13.30 -18.40 -11.42
N ALA A 355 -13.71 -19.31 -10.54
CA ALA A 355 -14.23 -20.61 -10.95
C ALA A 355 -15.58 -20.50 -11.66
N ARG A 356 -16.47 -19.63 -11.17
CA ARG A 356 -17.79 -19.37 -11.76
C ARG A 356 -17.72 -18.73 -13.14
N THR A 357 -16.84 -17.75 -13.32
CA THR A 357 -16.67 -17.04 -14.60
C THR A 357 -16.00 -17.91 -15.67
N ARG A 358 -15.13 -18.85 -15.27
CA ARG A 358 -14.50 -19.81 -16.18
C ARG A 358 -15.37 -21.00 -16.54
N ALA A 359 -16.50 -21.21 -15.86
CA ALA A 359 -17.45 -22.25 -16.22
C ALA A 359 -18.01 -22.02 -17.63
N SER A 360 -18.37 -23.08 -18.34
CA SER A 360 -18.93 -22.97 -19.69
C SER A 360 -20.33 -23.63 -19.73
N PRO A 361 -21.41 -22.84 -19.81
CA PRO A 361 -21.45 -21.37 -19.73
C PRO A 361 -21.09 -20.84 -18.32
N PRO A 362 -20.71 -19.55 -18.18
CA PRO A 362 -20.47 -18.95 -16.88
C PRO A 362 -21.68 -19.11 -15.96
N ASN A 363 -21.41 -19.46 -14.69
CA ASN A 363 -22.47 -19.65 -13.70
C ASN A 363 -22.34 -18.66 -12.54
N LEU A 364 -23.18 -17.65 -12.53
CA LEU A 364 -23.21 -16.59 -11.52
C LEU A 364 -24.31 -16.78 -10.46
N ASP A 365 -24.96 -17.95 -10.42
CA ASP A 365 -25.97 -18.26 -9.40
C ASP A 365 -25.31 -18.49 -8.02
N PRO A 366 -25.52 -17.60 -7.03
CA PRO A 366 -24.91 -17.72 -5.71
C PRO A 366 -25.44 -18.91 -4.90
N THR A 367 -26.58 -19.45 -5.29
CA THR A 367 -27.16 -20.62 -4.63
C THR A 367 -26.46 -21.92 -5.04
N ASP A 368 -25.70 -21.91 -6.14
CA ASP A 368 -24.93 -23.07 -6.58
C ASP A 368 -23.67 -23.26 -5.71
N LYS A 369 -23.75 -24.21 -4.79
CA LYS A 369 -22.71 -24.56 -3.83
C LYS A 369 -21.54 -25.37 -4.41
N ARG A 370 -21.55 -25.69 -5.72
CA ARG A 370 -20.47 -26.46 -6.38
C ARG A 370 -19.12 -25.74 -6.31
N TYR A 371 -19.13 -24.42 -6.20
CA TYR A 371 -17.92 -23.58 -6.16
C TYR A 371 -17.36 -23.33 -4.75
N LEU A 372 -18.10 -23.72 -3.72
CA LEU A 372 -17.59 -23.73 -2.35
C LEU A 372 -16.60 -24.88 -2.13
N MET A 373 -15.71 -24.68 -1.16
CA MET A 373 -14.76 -25.73 -0.77
C MET A 373 -15.52 -26.96 -0.27
N LYS A 374 -15.27 -28.11 -0.86
CA LYS A 374 -15.85 -29.38 -0.40
C LYS A 374 -15.15 -29.85 0.87
N THR A 375 -15.92 -30.42 1.79
CA THR A 375 -15.40 -31.01 3.03
C THR A 375 -14.25 -31.99 2.77
N ALA A 376 -14.32 -32.79 1.71
CA ALA A 376 -13.26 -33.72 1.32
C ALA A 376 -11.97 -33.02 0.86
N ALA A 377 -12.04 -31.79 0.35
CA ALA A 377 -10.88 -31.00 -0.08
C ALA A 377 -10.22 -30.24 1.10
N TYR A 378 -10.92 -30.06 2.20
CA TYR A 378 -10.45 -29.26 3.33
C TYR A 378 -9.10 -29.71 3.89
N PRO A 379 -8.84 -31.00 4.21
CA PRO A 379 -7.54 -31.42 4.72
C PRO A 379 -6.38 -31.15 3.74
N MET A 380 -6.62 -31.28 2.43
CA MET A 380 -5.62 -31.00 1.41
C MET A 380 -5.32 -29.50 1.34
N THR A 381 -6.33 -28.65 1.41
CA THR A 381 -6.16 -27.19 1.45
C THR A 381 -5.39 -26.77 2.69
N VAL A 382 -5.72 -27.31 3.86
CA VAL A 382 -5.00 -27.05 5.12
C VAL A 382 -3.54 -27.51 5.04
N ASN A 383 -3.26 -28.67 4.43
CA ASN A 383 -1.89 -29.13 4.20
C ASN A 383 -1.11 -28.17 3.27
N ALA A 384 -1.75 -27.66 2.21
CA ALA A 384 -1.11 -26.72 1.30
C ALA A 384 -0.82 -25.37 2.00
N LEU A 385 -1.74 -24.86 2.81
CA LEU A 385 -1.54 -23.65 3.60
C LEU A 385 -0.43 -23.85 4.65
N ALA A 386 -0.42 -24.99 5.33
CA ALA A 386 0.62 -25.36 6.29
C ALA A 386 2.01 -25.42 5.64
N ALA A 387 2.12 -26.08 4.50
CA ALA A 387 3.37 -26.21 3.76
C ALA A 387 3.85 -24.86 3.20
N GLY A 388 2.94 -24.05 2.66
CA GLY A 388 3.26 -22.71 2.13
C GLY A 388 3.70 -21.72 3.21
N GLY A 389 3.20 -21.88 4.43
CA GLY A 389 3.59 -21.09 5.60
C GLY A 389 4.84 -21.59 6.32
N GLY A 390 5.45 -22.69 5.88
CA GLY A 390 6.61 -23.30 6.56
C GLY A 390 6.27 -23.86 7.95
N LEU A 391 5.00 -24.21 8.16
CA LEU A 391 4.49 -24.67 9.44
C LEU A 391 5.02 -26.07 9.75
N GLY A 392 5.78 -26.24 10.81
CA GLY A 392 6.23 -27.55 11.30
C GLY A 392 5.09 -28.46 11.79
N VAL A 393 3.83 -28.05 11.65
CA VAL A 393 2.64 -28.77 12.11
C VAL A 393 1.92 -29.40 10.92
N PRO A 394 1.64 -30.73 10.97
CA PRO A 394 0.87 -31.38 9.92
C PRO A 394 -0.53 -30.76 9.75
N GLY A 395 -0.94 -30.52 8.51
CA GLY A 395 -2.27 -29.96 8.23
C GLY A 395 -3.43 -30.81 8.77
N SER A 396 -3.25 -32.13 8.86
CA SER A 396 -4.23 -33.02 9.52
C SER A 396 -4.43 -32.71 11.01
N GLN A 397 -3.37 -32.34 11.73
CA GLN A 397 -3.46 -31.89 13.11
C GLN A 397 -4.16 -30.51 13.20
N LEU A 398 -3.80 -29.59 12.31
CA LEU A 398 -4.45 -28.28 12.25
C LEU A 398 -5.95 -28.41 12.04
N SER A 399 -6.38 -29.21 11.05
CA SER A 399 -7.78 -29.38 10.72
C SER A 399 -8.58 -30.14 11.78
N ALA A 400 -7.97 -31.11 12.46
CA ALA A 400 -8.68 -31.91 13.47
C ALA A 400 -8.76 -31.23 14.84
N THR A 401 -7.70 -30.54 15.25
CA THR A 401 -7.55 -30.04 16.63
C THR A 401 -7.83 -28.55 16.76
N HIS A 402 -7.32 -27.75 15.82
CA HIS A 402 -7.37 -26.28 15.95
C HIS A 402 -8.50 -25.65 15.14
N TYR A 403 -8.86 -26.25 14.00
CA TYR A 403 -9.92 -25.75 13.12
C TYR A 403 -10.89 -26.87 12.70
N PRO A 404 -11.51 -27.58 13.67
CA PRO A 404 -12.44 -28.67 13.35
C PRO A 404 -13.71 -28.09 12.69
N LEU A 405 -14.18 -28.72 11.62
CA LEU A 405 -15.32 -28.25 10.83
C LEU A 405 -16.56 -27.95 11.67
N ALA A 406 -16.84 -28.79 12.68
CA ALA A 406 -18.01 -28.64 13.54
C ALA A 406 -18.04 -27.32 14.33
N SER A 407 -16.90 -26.62 14.47
CA SER A 407 -16.83 -25.31 15.12
C SER A 407 -17.29 -24.16 14.23
N TYR A 408 -17.57 -24.41 12.94
CA TYR A 408 -17.90 -23.39 11.95
C TYR A 408 -19.37 -23.45 11.51
N GLY A 409 -20.27 -23.50 12.50
CA GLY A 409 -21.71 -23.47 12.30
C GLY A 409 -22.30 -24.82 11.91
N THR A 410 -23.61 -24.83 11.63
CA THR A 410 -24.39 -26.04 11.33
C THR A 410 -24.56 -26.28 9.82
N ASN A 411 -24.26 -25.30 8.99
CA ASN A 411 -24.33 -25.43 7.52
C ASN A 411 -23.08 -26.15 6.98
N THR A 412 -23.21 -27.45 6.75
CA THR A 412 -22.13 -28.34 6.28
C THR A 412 -21.53 -27.91 4.93
N ASP A 413 -22.27 -27.18 4.08
CA ASP A 413 -21.77 -26.69 2.80
C ASP A 413 -20.75 -25.55 2.98
N LEU A 414 -20.85 -24.79 4.07
CA LEU A 414 -20.00 -23.63 4.36
C LEU A 414 -18.83 -23.94 5.30
N GLN A 415 -18.95 -24.98 6.13
CA GLN A 415 -17.98 -25.28 7.20
C GLN A 415 -16.54 -25.32 6.70
N ALA A 416 -16.27 -25.99 5.58
CA ALA A 416 -14.94 -26.14 5.02
C ALA A 416 -14.34 -24.78 4.58
N SER A 417 -15.15 -23.95 3.92
CA SER A 417 -14.72 -22.60 3.51
C SER A 417 -14.48 -21.69 4.71
N LEU A 418 -15.36 -21.70 5.71
CA LEU A 418 -15.23 -20.89 6.92
C LEU A 418 -14.02 -21.31 7.76
N ALA A 419 -13.82 -22.62 7.95
CA ALA A 419 -12.67 -23.15 8.69
C ALA A 419 -11.33 -22.79 8.00
N ALA A 420 -11.28 -22.91 6.67
CA ALA A 420 -10.11 -22.53 5.89
C ALA A 420 -9.87 -21.02 5.92
N THR A 421 -10.94 -20.21 5.88
CA THR A 421 -10.86 -18.75 6.04
C THR A 421 -10.23 -18.39 7.39
N ALA A 422 -10.77 -18.92 8.50
CA ALA A 422 -10.25 -18.63 9.83
C ALA A 422 -8.78 -19.05 9.97
N LEU A 423 -8.42 -20.26 9.52
CA LEU A 423 -7.05 -20.74 9.57
C LEU A 423 -6.09 -19.84 8.79
N ALA A 424 -6.46 -19.48 7.56
CA ALA A 424 -5.60 -18.66 6.71
C ALA A 424 -5.52 -17.21 7.21
N THR A 425 -6.61 -16.65 7.77
CA THR A 425 -6.61 -15.34 8.43
C THR A 425 -5.64 -15.32 9.60
N ASP A 426 -5.76 -16.30 10.51
CA ASP A 426 -4.93 -16.38 11.70
C ASP A 426 -3.44 -16.53 11.35
N ALA A 427 -3.14 -17.43 10.41
CA ALA A 427 -1.76 -17.72 9.99
C ALA A 427 -1.09 -16.56 9.24
N THR A 428 -1.86 -15.81 8.44
CA THR A 428 -1.29 -14.85 7.52
C THR A 428 -1.33 -13.41 8.06
N PHE A 429 -2.44 -13.00 8.68
CA PHE A 429 -2.68 -11.62 9.07
C PHE A 429 -2.71 -11.40 10.57
N SER A 430 -3.63 -12.04 11.29
CA SER A 430 -3.94 -11.69 12.68
C SER A 430 -2.77 -11.94 13.62
N CYS A 431 -2.18 -13.14 13.59
CA CYS A 431 -1.06 -13.47 14.48
C CYS A 431 0.24 -12.78 14.07
N ASN A 432 0.48 -12.58 12.78
CA ASN A 432 1.59 -11.75 12.32
C ASN A 432 1.42 -10.29 12.76
N GLY A 433 0.20 -9.73 12.66
CA GLY A 433 -0.13 -8.39 13.15
C GLY A 433 0.16 -8.22 14.64
N LEU A 434 -0.27 -9.19 15.45
CA LEU A 434 0.01 -9.22 16.90
C LEU A 434 1.52 -9.21 17.19
N ASN A 435 2.30 -10.04 16.47
CA ASN A 435 3.73 -10.14 16.66
C ASN A 435 4.47 -8.88 16.18
N VAL A 436 4.09 -8.30 15.04
CA VAL A 436 4.63 -7.01 14.56
C VAL A 436 4.38 -5.92 15.61
N SER A 437 3.15 -5.80 16.12
CA SER A 437 2.82 -4.82 17.18
C SER A 437 3.67 -5.04 18.43
N SER A 438 3.87 -6.30 18.84
CA SER A 438 4.71 -6.66 19.99
C SER A 438 6.17 -6.25 19.77
N ARG A 439 6.71 -6.46 18.58
CA ARG A 439 8.10 -6.08 18.25
C ARG A 439 8.29 -4.57 18.23
N ILE A 440 7.40 -3.82 17.58
CA ILE A 440 7.46 -2.36 17.52
C ILE A 440 7.39 -1.77 18.93
N LYS A 441 6.46 -2.25 19.75
CA LYS A 441 6.32 -1.88 21.17
C LYS A 441 7.60 -2.11 21.97
N THR A 442 8.21 -3.30 21.86
CA THR A 442 9.43 -3.62 22.62
C THR A 442 10.62 -2.74 22.27
N GLN A 443 10.55 -2.05 21.14
CA GLN A 443 11.55 -1.10 20.68
C GLN A 443 11.26 0.35 21.10
N GLY A 444 10.22 0.56 21.92
CA GLY A 444 9.86 1.86 22.49
C GLY A 444 9.07 2.78 21.56
N SER A 445 8.57 2.30 20.41
CA SER A 445 7.66 3.07 19.58
C SER A 445 6.22 2.97 20.12
N PRO A 446 5.51 4.09 20.33
CA PRO A 446 4.09 4.08 20.70
C PRO A 446 3.30 3.31 19.64
N THR A 447 2.52 2.34 20.08
CA THR A 447 1.83 1.41 19.18
C THR A 447 0.38 1.23 19.59
N TRP A 448 -0.52 1.28 18.63
CA TRP A 448 -1.94 0.95 18.80
C TRP A 448 -2.27 -0.19 17.85
N MET A 449 -3.12 -1.13 18.31
CA MET A 449 -3.56 -2.26 17.50
C MET A 449 -5.08 -2.27 17.40
N TYR A 450 -5.62 -2.54 16.21
CA TYR A 450 -7.05 -2.72 15.99
C TYR A 450 -7.38 -4.06 15.34
N GLU A 451 -8.65 -4.41 15.46
CA GLU A 451 -9.32 -5.42 14.65
C GLU A 451 -10.65 -4.88 14.15
N PHE A 452 -10.82 -4.86 12.83
CA PHE A 452 -12.08 -4.50 12.19
C PHE A 452 -13.00 -5.72 12.16
N ARG A 453 -14.25 -5.56 12.65
CA ARG A 453 -15.17 -6.69 12.92
C ARG A 453 -16.56 -6.53 12.33
N ASP A 454 -16.89 -5.48 11.63
CA ASP A 454 -18.23 -5.28 11.08
C ASP A 454 -18.57 -6.41 10.08
N GLN A 455 -19.40 -7.36 10.55
CA GLN A 455 -19.88 -8.49 9.74
C GLN A 455 -20.88 -8.06 8.66
N THR A 456 -21.36 -6.82 8.73
CA THR A 456 -22.30 -6.25 7.76
C THR A 456 -21.59 -5.34 6.75
N ALA A 457 -20.27 -5.23 6.81
CA ALA A 457 -19.47 -4.41 5.90
C ALA A 457 -19.75 -4.76 4.43
N ILE A 458 -19.76 -3.76 3.58
CA ILE A 458 -20.00 -3.96 2.15
C ILE A 458 -18.70 -4.50 1.53
N PRO A 459 -18.75 -5.70 0.93
CA PRO A 459 -17.56 -6.31 0.35
C PRO A 459 -16.97 -5.46 -0.78
N ILE A 460 -15.65 -5.34 -0.83
CA ILE A 460 -14.98 -4.58 -1.88
C ILE A 460 -15.25 -5.14 -3.28
N ILE A 461 -15.42 -6.46 -3.43
CA ILE A 461 -15.82 -7.08 -4.70
C ILE A 461 -17.23 -6.64 -5.12
N GLY A 462 -18.16 -6.54 -4.17
CA GLY A 462 -19.53 -6.07 -4.43
C GLY A 462 -19.59 -4.59 -4.81
N ILE A 463 -18.68 -3.76 -4.28
CA ILE A 463 -18.55 -2.34 -4.59
C ILE A 463 -18.15 -2.15 -6.05
N ILE A 464 -17.21 -2.96 -6.49
CA ILE A 464 -16.58 -2.80 -7.79
C ILE A 464 -17.54 -3.19 -8.92
N ASP A 465 -18.42 -4.17 -8.73
CA ASP A 465 -19.23 -4.70 -9.84
C ASP A 465 -20.72 -4.79 -9.55
N GLY A 466 -21.17 -4.88 -8.29
CA GLY A 466 -22.60 -5.08 -7.95
C GLY A 466 -23.24 -6.33 -8.59
N LYS A 467 -22.46 -7.09 -9.38
CA LYS A 467 -22.93 -8.13 -10.31
C LYS A 467 -22.76 -9.55 -9.80
N TYR A 468 -22.01 -9.73 -8.70
CA TYR A 468 -21.58 -11.08 -8.30
C TYR A 468 -22.01 -11.41 -6.87
N PRO A 469 -23.22 -11.93 -6.68
CA PRO A 469 -23.59 -12.52 -5.40
C PRO A 469 -22.73 -13.76 -5.17
N LEU A 470 -21.96 -13.76 -4.07
CA LEU A 470 -21.09 -14.86 -3.68
C LEU A 470 -21.81 -15.76 -2.67
N SER A 471 -21.48 -17.05 -2.68
CA SER A 471 -22.05 -18.01 -1.73
C SER A 471 -21.46 -17.84 -0.33
N LEU A 472 -20.20 -17.42 -0.23
CA LEU A 472 -19.53 -17.11 1.02
C LEU A 472 -19.78 -15.64 1.39
N GLN A 473 -20.41 -15.41 2.55
CA GLN A 473 -20.50 -14.06 3.11
C GLN A 473 -19.09 -13.55 3.44
N GLN A 474 -18.85 -12.29 3.08
CA GLN A 474 -17.54 -11.70 3.23
C GLN A 474 -17.27 -11.24 4.68
N GLY A 475 -18.30 -10.72 5.37
CA GLY A 475 -18.11 -10.18 6.71
C GLY A 475 -17.04 -9.10 6.74
N ALA A 476 -16.24 -9.10 7.80
CA ALA A 476 -15.07 -8.25 7.94
C ALA A 476 -13.89 -8.80 7.12
N ALA A 477 -14.08 -8.97 5.80
CA ALA A 477 -13.07 -9.51 4.90
C ALA A 477 -11.90 -8.54 4.68
N HIS A 478 -10.87 -8.99 3.99
CA HIS A 478 -9.74 -8.16 3.56
C HIS A 478 -10.21 -6.91 2.81
N ALA A 479 -9.68 -5.76 3.18
CA ALA A 479 -10.04 -4.44 2.63
C ALA A 479 -11.47 -3.96 2.93
N ALA A 480 -12.26 -4.66 3.75
CA ALA A 480 -13.63 -4.25 4.08
C ALA A 480 -13.70 -2.96 4.93
N GLU A 481 -12.62 -2.58 5.58
CA GLU A 481 -12.52 -1.33 6.35
C GLU A 481 -12.26 -0.09 5.47
N LEU A 482 -11.81 -0.25 4.23
CA LEU A 482 -11.42 0.86 3.35
C LEU A 482 -12.58 1.80 3.00
N PRO A 483 -13.81 1.33 2.75
CA PRO A 483 -14.95 2.21 2.53
C PRO A 483 -15.25 3.15 3.71
N TYR A 484 -14.78 2.82 4.92
CA TYR A 484 -14.91 3.67 6.11
C TYR A 484 -13.89 4.82 6.15
N LEU A 485 -12.88 4.78 5.30
CA LEU A 485 -11.83 5.82 5.18
C LEU A 485 -11.94 6.59 3.85
N PHE A 486 -12.43 5.92 2.82
CA PHE A 486 -12.60 6.48 1.48
C PHE A 486 -14.08 6.39 1.08
N ASN A 487 -14.61 7.41 0.44
CA ASN A 487 -16.01 7.45 0.00
C ASN A 487 -16.18 6.60 -1.27
N MET A 488 -16.03 5.28 -1.12
CA MET A 488 -16.10 4.32 -2.24
C MET A 488 -17.55 3.94 -2.59
N HIS A 489 -18.46 4.06 -1.64
CA HIS A 489 -19.90 3.83 -1.78
C HIS A 489 -20.67 4.48 -0.61
N ASP A 490 -21.99 4.51 -0.71
CA ASP A 490 -22.87 4.91 0.39
C ASP A 490 -22.81 3.89 1.53
N MET A 491 -22.66 4.33 2.78
CA MET A 491 -22.65 3.48 3.97
C MET A 491 -23.98 2.75 4.23
N GLN A 492 -25.07 3.18 3.59
CA GLN A 492 -26.39 2.56 3.57
C GLN A 492 -27.16 2.55 4.90
N ASN A 493 -26.50 2.77 6.03
CA ASN A 493 -27.16 2.87 7.35
C ASN A 493 -26.38 3.75 8.33
N ASP A 494 -27.07 4.15 9.42
CA ASP A 494 -26.54 5.07 10.43
C ASP A 494 -25.41 4.45 11.27
N GLU A 495 -25.43 3.15 11.53
CA GLU A 495 -24.41 2.48 12.33
C GLU A 495 -23.06 2.47 11.62
N ARG A 496 -23.03 2.11 10.32
CA ARG A 496 -21.81 2.17 9.51
C ARG A 496 -21.32 3.60 9.32
N THR A 497 -22.24 4.57 9.15
CA THR A 497 -21.89 6.00 9.09
C THR A 497 -21.25 6.46 10.40
N THR A 498 -21.74 5.99 11.54
CA THR A 498 -21.16 6.27 12.86
C THR A 498 -19.77 5.63 12.98
N LEU A 499 -19.60 4.38 12.56
CA LEU A 499 -18.31 3.71 12.56
C LEU A 499 -17.32 4.40 11.60
N GLN A 500 -17.74 4.81 10.40
CA GLN A 500 -16.95 5.61 9.46
C GLN A 500 -16.45 6.90 10.13
N THR A 501 -17.36 7.60 10.81
CA THR A 501 -17.03 8.84 11.51
C THR A 501 -15.99 8.58 12.61
N THR A 502 -16.15 7.53 13.39
CA THR A 502 -15.23 7.17 14.47
C THR A 502 -13.87 6.75 13.93
N MET A 503 -13.81 5.86 12.94
CA MET A 503 -12.57 5.39 12.33
C MET A 503 -11.80 6.56 11.70
N SER A 504 -12.46 7.39 10.90
CA SER A 504 -11.81 8.54 10.27
C SER A 504 -11.31 9.57 11.30
N HIS A 505 -11.96 9.72 12.47
CA HIS A 505 -11.40 10.52 13.56
C HIS A 505 -10.14 9.89 14.17
N TYR A 506 -10.11 8.58 14.41
CA TYR A 506 -8.91 7.91 14.93
C TYR A 506 -7.71 8.10 13.99
N TRP A 507 -7.89 7.88 12.68
CA TRP A 507 -6.84 8.05 11.67
C TRP A 507 -6.34 9.49 11.62
N VAL A 508 -7.25 10.46 11.61
CA VAL A 508 -6.91 11.90 11.58
C VAL A 508 -6.27 12.37 12.88
N ASN A 509 -6.78 11.96 14.05
CA ASN A 509 -6.15 12.29 15.35
C ASN A 509 -4.72 11.75 15.39
N PHE A 510 -4.52 10.51 14.97
CA PHE A 510 -3.20 9.90 14.90
C PHE A 510 -2.29 10.64 13.91
N ALA A 511 -2.76 10.97 12.73
CA ALA A 511 -2.00 11.76 11.75
C ALA A 511 -1.59 13.13 12.32
N ARG A 512 -2.46 13.75 13.11
CA ARG A 512 -2.20 15.06 13.71
C ARG A 512 -1.20 14.99 14.86
N THR A 513 -1.31 14.00 15.74
CA THR A 513 -0.64 14.01 17.05
C THR A 513 0.26 12.80 17.33
N GLY A 514 0.17 11.73 16.53
CA GLY A 514 0.77 10.43 16.83
C GLY A 514 -0.02 9.60 17.84
N ASN A 515 -1.24 10.05 18.22
CA ASN A 515 -2.14 9.36 19.15
C ASN A 515 -3.55 9.34 18.55
N PRO A 516 -4.22 8.18 18.41
CA PRO A 516 -5.57 8.11 17.83
C PRO A 516 -6.65 8.72 18.71
N ASN A 517 -6.40 8.92 20.00
CA ASN A 517 -7.37 9.46 20.94
C ASN A 517 -7.65 10.94 20.70
N GLY A 518 -8.85 11.37 21.05
CA GLY A 518 -9.30 12.77 20.95
C GLY A 518 -10.77 12.90 21.31
N ASN A 519 -11.29 14.12 21.16
CA ASN A 519 -12.69 14.38 21.45
C ASN A 519 -13.60 13.63 20.45
N GLY A 520 -14.68 13.05 20.96
CA GLY A 520 -15.74 12.44 20.14
C GLY A 520 -15.45 11.00 19.69
N VAL A 521 -14.40 10.36 20.21
CA VAL A 521 -14.11 8.93 19.96
C VAL A 521 -13.96 8.17 21.29
N PRO A 522 -14.32 6.87 21.33
CA PRO A 522 -14.00 6.00 22.46
C PRO A 522 -12.50 5.95 22.73
N ALA A 523 -12.10 5.75 23.99
CA ALA A 523 -10.68 5.65 24.33
C ALA A 523 -10.06 4.40 23.70
N TRP A 524 -8.92 4.57 23.02
CA TRP A 524 -8.11 3.51 22.44
C TRP A 524 -6.80 3.39 23.23
N GLY A 525 -6.65 2.33 24.02
CA GLY A 525 -5.44 2.08 24.81
C GLY A 525 -4.24 1.75 23.90
N GLU A 526 -3.06 2.20 24.28
CA GLU A 526 -1.84 1.73 23.64
C GLU A 526 -1.71 0.21 23.75
N PHE A 527 -1.17 -0.42 22.74
CA PHE A 527 -0.89 -1.87 22.75
C PHE A 527 0.03 -2.29 23.92
N ALA A 528 0.83 -1.36 24.43
CA ALA A 528 1.63 -1.55 25.65
C ALA A 528 0.80 -1.91 26.87
N SER A 529 -0.45 -1.47 26.96
CA SER A 529 -1.39 -1.81 28.04
C SER A 529 -2.08 -3.18 27.85
N GLY A 530 -1.75 -3.92 26.78
CA GLY A 530 -2.40 -5.18 26.45
C GLY A 530 -3.76 -5.04 25.80
N THR A 531 -3.97 -3.96 25.03
CA THR A 531 -5.26 -3.62 24.41
C THR A 531 -5.20 -3.72 22.89
N VAL A 532 -6.23 -4.34 22.29
CA VAL A 532 -6.59 -4.28 20.87
C VAL A 532 -7.93 -3.55 20.77
N GLN A 533 -8.06 -2.60 19.86
CA GLN A 533 -9.33 -1.89 19.67
C GLN A 533 -10.21 -2.63 18.68
N LYS A 534 -11.36 -3.07 19.13
CA LYS A 534 -12.40 -3.57 18.26
C LYS A 534 -13.07 -2.40 17.53
N LEU A 535 -13.17 -2.50 16.20
CA LEU A 535 -13.86 -1.54 15.33
C LEU A 535 -15.08 -2.22 14.73
N ASP A 536 -16.25 -1.95 15.28
CA ASP A 536 -17.49 -2.67 14.95
C ASP A 536 -18.70 -1.73 15.01
N VAL A 537 -19.80 -2.14 14.39
CA VAL A 537 -21.09 -1.43 14.48
C VAL A 537 -21.73 -1.60 15.84
N ALA A 538 -22.59 -0.67 16.22
CA ALA A 538 -23.18 -0.63 17.58
C ALA A 538 -23.99 -1.88 17.93
N SER A 539 -24.71 -2.45 16.96
CA SER A 539 -25.48 -3.71 17.13
C SER A 539 -24.61 -4.90 17.52
N ASP A 540 -23.33 -4.92 17.11
CA ASP A 540 -22.38 -5.99 17.39
C ASP A 540 -21.35 -5.62 18.48
N GLY A 541 -21.75 -4.67 19.35
CA GLY A 541 -21.00 -4.25 20.54
C GLY A 541 -20.07 -3.08 20.31
N GLY A 542 -20.09 -2.46 19.14
CA GLY A 542 -19.49 -1.16 18.85
C GLY A 542 -17.96 -1.10 18.96
N VAL A 543 -17.46 0.12 18.91
CA VAL A 543 -16.04 0.41 19.09
C VAL A 543 -15.68 0.30 20.58
N ALA A 544 -14.87 -0.70 20.93
CA ALA A 544 -14.55 -1.03 22.32
C ALA A 544 -13.17 -1.68 22.46
N PRO A 545 -12.48 -1.51 23.60
CA PRO A 545 -11.23 -2.19 23.89
C PRO A 545 -11.45 -3.68 24.11
N MET A 546 -10.54 -4.51 23.55
CA MET A 546 -10.46 -5.94 23.77
C MET A 546 -9.08 -6.27 24.33
N PRO A 547 -8.97 -7.13 25.36
CA PRO A 547 -7.66 -7.59 25.82
C PRO A 547 -6.88 -8.33 24.72
N ALA A 548 -5.61 -8.04 24.58
CA ALA A 548 -4.76 -8.70 23.57
C ALA A 548 -4.67 -10.21 23.74
N TRP A 549 -4.77 -10.72 24.98
CA TRP A 549 -4.84 -12.17 25.24
C TRP A 549 -6.12 -12.80 24.67
N LYS A 550 -7.24 -12.04 24.66
CA LYS A 550 -8.49 -12.52 24.08
C LYS A 550 -8.38 -12.57 22.55
N PHE A 551 -7.83 -11.53 21.93
CA PHE A 551 -7.49 -11.55 20.50
C PHE A 551 -6.60 -12.76 20.16
N ALA A 552 -5.51 -12.97 20.92
CA ALA A 552 -4.60 -14.09 20.72
C ALA A 552 -5.29 -15.45 20.85
N ALA A 553 -6.23 -15.59 21.79
CA ALA A 553 -6.99 -16.82 22.00
C ALA A 553 -7.99 -17.07 20.84
N GLU A 554 -8.71 -16.05 20.40
CA GLU A 554 -9.67 -16.14 19.29
C GLU A 554 -8.96 -16.56 17.99
N HIS A 555 -7.78 -15.99 17.71
CA HIS A 555 -6.95 -16.29 16.53
C HIS A 555 -5.91 -17.40 16.78
N LYS A 556 -5.90 -18.05 17.93
CA LYS A 556 -4.98 -19.16 18.29
C LYS A 556 -3.50 -18.77 18.20
N CYS A 557 -3.19 -17.49 18.35
CA CYS A 557 -1.83 -16.96 18.24
C CYS A 557 -0.90 -17.45 19.37
N ASP A 558 -1.45 -17.71 20.58
CA ASP A 558 -0.69 -18.28 21.72
C ASP A 558 -0.50 -19.80 21.60
N GLY A 559 -1.18 -20.43 20.64
CA GLY A 559 -1.12 -21.87 20.38
C GLY A 559 -0.23 -22.22 19.18
N VAL A 560 -0.86 -22.76 18.16
CA VAL A 560 -0.19 -23.28 16.96
C VAL A 560 0.59 -22.22 16.17
N TRP A 561 0.20 -20.95 16.24
CA TRP A 561 0.85 -19.85 15.51
C TRP A 561 1.94 -19.13 16.29
N LYS A 562 2.21 -19.52 17.54
CA LYS A 562 3.16 -18.82 18.41
C LYS A 562 4.59 -18.80 17.88
N GLU A 563 5.03 -19.88 17.26
CA GLU A 563 6.41 -20.04 16.78
C GLU A 563 6.60 -19.77 15.29
N LEU A 564 5.49 -19.61 14.56
CA LEU A 564 5.48 -19.55 13.10
C LEU A 564 5.45 -18.14 12.56
N THR A 565 5.15 -17.22 13.42
CA THR A 565 4.99 -15.82 13.09
C THR A 565 6.16 -15.05 13.66
N PHE A 566 6.84 -14.29 12.82
CA PHE A 566 7.87 -13.31 13.19
C PHE A 566 9.07 -13.82 14.00
#